data_756ca3a63b2af7d05b47985e885a1a23
#
_entry.id   756ca3a63b2af7d05b47985e885a1a23
#
_cell.length_a   1.000
_cell.length_b   1.000
_cell.length_c   1.000
_cell.angle_alpha   90.00
_cell.angle_beta   90.00
_cell.angle_gamma   90.00
#
_symmetry.space_group_name_H-M   'P 1'
#
loop_
_entity.id
_entity.type
_entity.pdbx_description
1 polymer ?
#
loop_
_entity_poly.entity_id
_entity_poly.type
_entity_poly.pdbx_seq_one_letter_code
_entity_poly.pdbx_strand_id
1 'polypeptide(L)'
;MSAEAKRIWLPDSEPVAKVTPSPQINLFIKSLPKRPYCMSDKGRAIMVRDVSEALKAPYIQPNKPNSKTWLMFDVDRATSPEQITDDLNLPPPNLFIQNPENGRAHILYSLDVPIHNNECSSRKAIRFAAAVDCGLSAAMVADAGYVGLITKNPVHDRWRTYQGSPTPYSLGELSDYVNLTAFNDKRRRLPEVGLGRNCTLFDKCRTWAYSARRKGEWRDFNHWAAAVFEKAMTYNSDFSQPLPLSEVKAAAKSIAKWVWANITPQAFAAIQSARGIKSGASRRQGRLFKLSRAMQLLDDGYTQVEVAAMLQVSDRQIRRWIETGHEPYQIIAG
;
A
#
# COMPACT_ATOMS: atom_id res chain seq x y z
N MET A 1 -0.48 19.03 -21.04
CA MET A 1 -1.81 19.12 -20.37
C MET A 1 -2.27 20.56 -20.47
N SER A 2 -3.47 20.78 -21.04
CA SER A 2 -3.94 22.10 -21.47
C SER A 2 -4.26 23.01 -20.28
N ALA A 3 -4.11 24.33 -20.52
CA ALA A 3 -4.38 25.39 -19.54
C ALA A 3 -5.85 25.43 -19.02
N GLU A 4 -6.74 24.60 -19.56
CA GLU A 4 -8.15 24.55 -19.17
C GLU A 4 -8.41 23.81 -17.84
N ALA A 5 -7.58 22.85 -17.46
CA ALA A 5 -7.75 22.11 -16.18
C ALA A 5 -7.49 22.97 -14.93
N LYS A 6 -6.82 24.12 -15.07
CA LYS A 6 -6.45 24.99 -13.94
C LYS A 6 -7.53 26.00 -13.51
N ARG A 7 -8.65 26.14 -14.24
CA ARG A 7 -9.68 27.16 -13.96
C ARG A 7 -10.94 26.65 -13.30
N ILE A 8 -10.89 25.50 -12.62
CA ILE A 8 -12.10 24.95 -11.99
C ILE A 8 -12.49 25.67 -10.69
N TRP A 9 -11.54 26.39 -10.09
CA TRP A 9 -11.76 27.20 -8.90
C TRP A 9 -12.08 28.64 -9.31
N LEU A 10 -13.37 29.02 -9.28
CA LEU A 10 -13.78 30.42 -9.42
C LEU A 10 -13.53 31.13 -8.09
N PRO A 11 -12.77 32.23 -8.05
CA PRO A 11 -12.41 32.93 -6.81
C PRO A 11 -13.58 33.52 -6.05
N ASP A 12 -14.76 33.65 -6.66
CA ASP A 12 -15.92 34.39 -6.12
C ASP A 12 -17.12 33.50 -5.75
N SER A 13 -16.98 32.18 -5.62
CA SER A 13 -18.09 31.36 -5.16
C SER A 13 -18.34 31.61 -3.66
N GLU A 14 -19.34 32.41 -3.33
CA GLU A 14 -19.86 32.55 -1.97
C GLU A 14 -20.14 31.16 -1.34
N PRO A 15 -19.95 30.98 -0.03
CA PRO A 15 -20.27 29.72 0.64
C PRO A 15 -21.76 29.40 0.40
N VAL A 16 -22.00 28.34 -0.34
CA VAL A 16 -23.36 27.92 -0.67
C VAL A 16 -24.04 27.44 0.61
N ALA A 17 -24.98 28.23 1.11
CA ALA A 17 -25.78 27.95 2.31
C ALA A 17 -26.67 26.69 2.18
N LYS A 18 -26.77 26.10 1.01
CA LYS A 18 -27.36 24.78 0.73
C LYS A 18 -26.50 24.12 -0.34
N VAL A 19 -25.86 23.02 -0.01
CA VAL A 19 -25.06 22.26 -0.97
C VAL A 19 -25.94 21.82 -2.14
N THR A 20 -25.74 22.47 -3.28
CA THR A 20 -26.45 22.12 -4.51
C THR A 20 -26.12 20.69 -4.93
N PRO A 21 -27.10 19.89 -5.36
CA PRO A 21 -26.83 18.57 -5.90
C PRO A 21 -25.80 18.66 -7.05
N SER A 22 -24.65 18.02 -6.86
CA SER A 22 -23.56 17.97 -7.83
C SER A 22 -23.12 16.54 -8.05
N PRO A 23 -22.38 16.23 -9.13
CA PRO A 23 -21.84 14.90 -9.35
C PRO A 23 -21.02 14.39 -8.15
N GLN A 24 -20.21 15.25 -7.51
CA GLN A 24 -19.36 14.89 -6.38
C GLN A 24 -20.18 14.59 -5.12
N ILE A 25 -21.16 15.41 -4.81
CA ILE A 25 -22.06 15.20 -3.67
C ILE A 25 -22.92 13.96 -3.87
N ASN A 26 -23.45 13.78 -5.08
CA ASN A 26 -24.23 12.58 -5.41
C ASN A 26 -23.37 11.31 -5.27
N LEU A 27 -22.12 11.35 -5.74
CA LEU A 27 -21.17 10.23 -5.58
C LEU A 27 -20.89 9.98 -4.10
N PHE A 28 -20.66 11.04 -3.31
CA PHE A 28 -20.43 10.93 -1.88
C PHE A 28 -21.58 10.21 -1.18
N ILE A 29 -22.82 10.65 -1.40
CA ILE A 29 -24.01 10.06 -0.78
C ILE A 29 -24.21 8.61 -1.22
N LYS A 30 -24.04 8.28 -2.51
CA LYS A 30 -24.17 6.92 -3.03
C LYS A 30 -23.11 5.95 -2.51
N SER A 31 -21.92 6.44 -2.18
CA SER A 31 -20.82 5.63 -1.67
C SER A 31 -20.93 5.30 -0.19
N LEU A 32 -21.76 6.00 0.58
CA LEU A 32 -21.94 5.80 2.01
C LEU A 32 -22.30 4.34 2.36
N PRO A 33 -21.87 3.85 3.53
CA PRO A 33 -22.43 2.62 4.10
C PRO A 33 -23.95 2.74 4.30
N LYS A 34 -24.67 1.62 4.33
CA LYS A 34 -26.12 1.63 4.65
C LYS A 34 -26.42 2.24 6.03
N ARG A 35 -25.51 2.05 6.98
CA ARG A 35 -25.56 2.61 8.33
C ARG A 35 -24.18 3.18 8.67
N PRO A 36 -23.89 4.42 8.25
CA PRO A 36 -22.59 5.04 8.50
C PRO A 36 -22.41 5.41 9.97
N TYR A 37 -21.16 5.41 10.42
CA TYR A 37 -20.80 6.11 11.64
C TYR A 37 -21.00 7.61 11.44
N CYS A 38 -21.52 8.26 12.48
CA CYS A 38 -21.65 9.73 12.51
C CYS A 38 -21.37 10.26 13.91
N MET A 39 -21.02 11.54 14.01
CA MET A 39 -20.61 12.15 15.27
C MET A 39 -20.97 13.64 15.25
N SER A 40 -21.49 14.16 16.37
CA SER A 40 -21.86 15.59 16.50
C SER A 40 -20.64 16.49 16.71
N ASP A 41 -19.61 16.04 17.46
CA ASP A 41 -18.38 16.77 17.72
C ASP A 41 -17.18 15.83 17.89
N LYS A 42 -15.97 16.34 17.59
CA LYS A 42 -14.72 15.60 17.89
C LYS A 42 -14.66 15.29 19.40
N GLY A 43 -14.40 14.02 19.73
CA GLY A 43 -14.31 13.55 21.13
C GLY A 43 -15.62 13.07 21.74
N ARG A 44 -16.77 13.21 21.05
CA ARG A 44 -18.04 12.60 21.49
C ARG A 44 -18.22 11.19 20.98
N ALA A 45 -19.23 10.49 21.50
CA ALA A 45 -19.53 9.12 21.12
C ALA A 45 -19.86 9.01 19.62
N ILE A 46 -19.28 7.99 18.98
CA ILE A 46 -19.61 7.63 17.60
C ILE A 46 -20.96 6.89 17.62
N MET A 47 -21.87 7.35 16.78
CA MET A 47 -23.20 6.76 16.61
C MET A 47 -23.29 6.05 15.27
N VAL A 48 -24.13 5.02 15.19
CA VAL A 48 -24.50 4.34 13.94
C VAL A 48 -25.95 4.73 13.62
N ARG A 49 -26.17 5.34 12.46
CA ARG A 49 -27.50 5.82 12.03
C ARG A 49 -27.77 5.43 10.59
N ASP A 50 -29.02 5.47 10.17
CA ASP A 50 -29.38 5.40 8.77
C ASP A 50 -28.84 6.62 8.02
N VAL A 51 -28.66 6.52 6.70
CA VAL A 51 -28.02 7.56 5.89
C VAL A 51 -28.70 8.93 6.08
N SER A 52 -30.05 8.98 6.08
CA SER A 52 -30.81 10.21 6.24
C SER A 52 -30.53 10.93 7.55
N GLU A 53 -30.39 10.18 8.65
CA GLU A 53 -30.05 10.75 9.95
C GLU A 53 -28.57 11.08 10.09
N ALA A 54 -27.70 10.22 9.54
CA ALA A 54 -26.26 10.43 9.57
C ALA A 54 -25.84 11.69 8.78
N LEU A 55 -26.53 12.02 7.69
CA LEU A 55 -26.28 13.23 6.89
C LEU A 55 -26.58 14.53 7.65
N LYS A 56 -27.37 14.47 8.74
CA LYS A 56 -27.62 15.62 9.62
C LYS A 56 -26.47 15.87 10.61
N ALA A 57 -25.50 14.98 10.71
CA ALA A 57 -24.37 15.12 11.62
C ALA A 57 -23.19 15.83 10.93
N PRO A 58 -22.41 16.66 11.65
CA PRO A 58 -21.28 17.37 11.08
C PRO A 58 -20.10 16.47 10.67
N TYR A 59 -20.04 15.25 11.20
CA TYR A 59 -19.03 14.25 10.82
C TYR A 59 -19.68 12.93 10.44
N ILE A 60 -19.19 12.29 9.36
CA ILE A 60 -19.78 11.08 8.79
C ILE A 60 -18.72 10.15 8.23
N GLN A 61 -18.99 8.84 8.22
CA GLN A 61 -18.17 7.82 7.59
C GLN A 61 -18.45 7.75 6.08
N PRO A 62 -17.48 8.07 5.20
CA PRO A 62 -17.69 8.06 3.75
C PRO A 62 -17.45 6.70 3.09
N ASN A 63 -16.56 5.87 3.65
CA ASN A 63 -16.18 4.60 3.07
C ASN A 63 -16.91 3.41 3.70
N LYS A 64 -17.33 2.46 2.87
CA LYS A 64 -17.85 1.18 3.35
C LYS A 64 -16.74 0.36 4.03
N PRO A 65 -17.07 -0.51 4.98
CA PRO A 65 -16.10 -1.45 5.54
C PRO A 65 -15.42 -2.26 4.43
N ASN A 66 -14.10 -2.38 4.51
CA ASN A 66 -13.27 -3.11 3.54
C ASN A 66 -13.35 -2.62 2.08
N SER A 67 -13.87 -1.41 1.84
CA SER A 67 -13.95 -0.80 0.51
C SER A 67 -13.73 0.71 0.62
N LYS A 68 -12.67 1.23 0.01
CA LYS A 68 -12.35 2.65 -0.01
C LYS A 68 -12.66 3.23 -1.39
N THR A 69 -13.68 4.05 -1.45
CA THR A 69 -14.03 4.88 -2.60
C THR A 69 -13.36 6.25 -2.51
N TRP A 70 -13.06 6.70 -1.31
CA TRP A 70 -12.48 8.00 -1.02
C TRP A 70 -11.14 7.87 -0.32
N LEU A 71 -10.10 8.48 -0.86
CA LEU A 71 -8.89 8.82 -0.15
C LEU A 71 -9.14 10.14 0.60
N MET A 72 -8.77 10.20 1.87
CA MET A 72 -9.13 11.30 2.75
C MET A 72 -7.92 11.76 3.56
N PHE A 73 -7.74 13.07 3.61
CA PHE A 73 -6.61 13.72 4.26
C PHE A 73 -7.11 14.82 5.18
N ASP A 74 -6.63 14.84 6.43
CA ASP A 74 -6.87 15.93 7.39
C ASP A 74 -5.67 16.88 7.37
N VAL A 75 -5.91 18.12 6.96
CA VAL A 75 -4.88 19.16 6.94
C VAL A 75 -5.14 20.10 8.10
N ASP A 76 -4.33 19.95 9.16
CA ASP A 76 -4.48 20.64 10.44
C ASP A 76 -3.91 22.08 10.46
N ARG A 77 -3.68 22.68 9.31
CA ARG A 77 -3.36 24.09 9.14
C ARG A 77 -4.42 24.80 8.32
N ALA A 78 -4.49 26.11 8.42
CA ALA A 78 -5.31 26.91 7.50
C ALA A 78 -4.81 26.65 6.07
N THR A 79 -5.72 26.25 5.18
CA THR A 79 -5.41 25.93 3.80
C THR A 79 -6.60 26.25 2.90
N SER A 80 -6.33 26.46 1.63
CA SER A 80 -7.34 26.71 0.60
C SER A 80 -7.23 25.72 -0.56
N PRO A 81 -8.26 25.59 -1.40
CA PRO A 81 -8.19 24.79 -2.61
C PRO A 81 -7.03 25.16 -3.53
N GLU A 82 -6.76 26.45 -3.70
CA GLU A 82 -5.69 26.98 -4.56
C GLU A 82 -4.31 26.54 -4.06
N GLN A 83 -4.10 26.53 -2.74
CA GLN A 83 -2.84 26.03 -2.18
C GLN A 83 -2.60 24.56 -2.53
N ILE A 84 -3.66 23.75 -2.59
CA ILE A 84 -3.55 22.34 -2.96
C ILE A 84 -3.21 22.20 -4.44
N THR A 85 -3.87 22.96 -5.31
CA THR A 85 -3.71 22.84 -6.76
C THR A 85 -2.48 23.58 -7.31
N ASP A 86 -2.28 24.80 -6.88
CA ASP A 86 -1.29 25.69 -7.48
C ASP A 86 0.06 25.63 -6.75
N ASP A 87 0.06 25.73 -5.42
CA ASP A 87 1.31 25.73 -4.65
C ASP A 87 1.91 24.32 -4.53
N LEU A 88 1.06 23.30 -4.28
CA LEU A 88 1.50 21.91 -4.13
C LEU A 88 1.50 21.11 -5.46
N ASN A 89 1.00 21.71 -6.54
CA ASN A 89 0.84 21.06 -7.84
C ASN A 89 0.14 19.70 -7.78
N LEU A 90 -0.89 19.58 -6.91
CA LEU A 90 -1.72 18.39 -6.80
C LEU A 90 -2.99 18.54 -7.65
N PRO A 91 -3.64 17.44 -8.06
CA PRO A 91 -4.88 17.53 -8.82
C PRO A 91 -5.99 18.15 -7.96
N PRO A 92 -6.96 18.86 -8.57
CA PRO A 92 -8.10 19.41 -7.83
C PRO A 92 -8.84 18.30 -7.07
N PRO A 93 -8.98 18.38 -5.73
CA PRO A 93 -9.72 17.36 -5.00
C PRO A 93 -11.20 17.35 -5.43
N ASN A 94 -11.85 16.18 -5.36
CA ASN A 94 -13.28 16.14 -5.67
C ASN A 94 -14.09 16.94 -4.63
N LEU A 95 -13.70 16.85 -3.35
CA LEU A 95 -14.31 17.62 -2.27
C LEU A 95 -13.22 18.20 -1.37
N PHE A 96 -13.33 19.48 -1.04
CA PHE A 96 -12.51 20.18 -0.06
C PHE A 96 -13.46 20.76 1.00
N ILE A 97 -13.36 20.26 2.24
CA ILE A 97 -14.32 20.53 3.30
C ILE A 97 -13.61 21.28 4.43
N GLN A 98 -13.79 22.59 4.47
CA GLN A 98 -13.08 23.50 5.36
C GLN A 98 -13.91 23.84 6.62
N ASN A 99 -13.23 23.93 7.74
CA ASN A 99 -13.78 24.62 8.92
C ASN A 99 -13.63 26.13 8.73
N PRO A 100 -14.72 26.89 8.65
CA PRO A 100 -14.66 28.34 8.41
C PRO A 100 -14.01 29.12 9.56
N GLU A 101 -14.00 28.55 10.79
CA GLU A 101 -13.45 29.24 11.98
C GLU A 101 -11.91 29.25 12.00
N ASN A 102 -11.25 28.22 11.45
CA ASN A 102 -9.80 28.05 11.58
C ASN A 102 -9.09 27.67 10.28
N GLY A 103 -9.82 27.54 9.16
CA GLY A 103 -9.29 27.22 7.86
C GLY A 103 -8.80 25.78 7.68
N ARG A 104 -8.87 24.91 8.70
CA ARG A 104 -8.46 23.51 8.62
C ARG A 104 -9.43 22.71 7.75
N ALA A 105 -8.89 21.83 6.90
CA ALA A 105 -9.71 21.16 5.90
C ALA A 105 -9.54 19.64 5.89
N HIS A 106 -10.63 18.94 5.53
CA HIS A 106 -10.56 17.57 5.03
C HIS A 106 -10.60 17.59 3.50
N ILE A 107 -9.67 16.91 2.88
CA ILE A 107 -9.50 16.86 1.42
C ILE A 107 -9.82 15.44 0.96
N LEU A 108 -10.71 15.30 -0.02
CA LEU A 108 -11.22 14.02 -0.48
C LEU A 108 -11.00 13.84 -1.98
N TYR A 109 -10.33 12.76 -2.35
CA TYR A 109 -10.22 12.26 -3.73
C TYR A 109 -11.07 11.02 -3.89
N SER A 110 -12.02 11.04 -4.84
CA SER A 110 -12.81 9.86 -5.17
C SER A 110 -12.07 8.99 -6.18
N LEU A 111 -12.19 7.68 -6.03
CA LEU A 111 -11.60 6.71 -6.94
C LEU A 111 -12.65 6.15 -7.89
N ASP A 112 -12.27 6.00 -9.17
CA ASP A 112 -13.07 5.35 -10.22
C ASP A 112 -13.29 3.87 -9.90
N VAL A 113 -12.24 3.20 -9.41
CA VAL A 113 -12.28 1.83 -8.93
C VAL A 113 -12.01 1.80 -7.43
N PRO A 114 -13.00 1.43 -6.59
CA PRO A 114 -12.81 1.33 -5.16
C PRO A 114 -11.73 0.32 -4.78
N ILE A 115 -10.92 0.66 -3.78
CA ILE A 115 -9.90 -0.24 -3.23
C ILE A 115 -10.60 -1.19 -2.26
N HIS A 116 -10.63 -2.48 -2.61
CA HIS A 116 -11.15 -3.50 -1.72
C HIS A 116 -10.04 -4.10 -0.85
N ASN A 117 -10.35 -4.32 0.42
CA ASN A 117 -9.48 -5.00 1.37
C ASN A 117 -10.19 -6.24 1.95
N ASN A 118 -10.46 -7.21 1.07
CA ASN A 118 -11.08 -8.47 1.40
C ASN A 118 -10.19 -9.65 0.99
N GLU A 119 -10.66 -10.88 1.19
CA GLU A 119 -9.91 -12.11 0.90
C GLU A 119 -9.47 -12.24 -0.57
N CYS A 120 -10.24 -11.67 -1.49
CA CYS A 120 -10.01 -11.75 -2.93
C CYS A 120 -9.18 -10.56 -3.47
N SER A 121 -8.82 -9.61 -2.60
CA SER A 121 -8.16 -8.37 -3.05
C SER A 121 -6.71 -8.60 -3.44
N SER A 122 -6.30 -7.98 -4.55
CA SER A 122 -4.91 -7.99 -4.99
C SER A 122 -4.01 -7.23 -4.04
N ARG A 123 -3.04 -7.93 -3.44
CA ARG A 123 -2.03 -7.31 -2.56
C ARG A 123 -1.19 -6.26 -3.27
N LYS A 124 -0.93 -6.46 -4.56
CA LYS A 124 -0.21 -5.48 -5.38
C LYS A 124 -1.01 -4.18 -5.53
N ALA A 125 -2.32 -4.30 -5.77
CA ALA A 125 -3.21 -3.14 -5.88
C ALA A 125 -3.32 -2.38 -4.55
N ILE A 126 -3.51 -3.09 -3.41
CA ILE A 126 -3.57 -2.46 -2.08
C ILE A 126 -2.24 -1.74 -1.76
N ARG A 127 -1.09 -2.36 -2.08
CA ARG A 127 0.22 -1.76 -1.82
C ARG A 127 0.45 -0.52 -2.68
N PHE A 128 0.03 -0.54 -3.94
CA PHE A 128 0.10 0.63 -4.82
C PHE A 128 -0.81 1.75 -4.31
N ALA A 129 -2.04 1.43 -3.94
CA ALA A 129 -2.97 2.39 -3.35
C ALA A 129 -2.43 3.01 -2.04
N ALA A 130 -1.81 2.19 -1.18
CA ALA A 130 -1.17 2.69 0.03
C ALA A 130 0.03 3.60 -0.25
N ALA A 131 0.79 3.34 -1.31
CA ALA A 131 1.89 4.21 -1.71
C ALA A 131 1.39 5.56 -2.22
N VAL A 132 0.31 5.59 -3.01
CA VAL A 132 -0.34 6.82 -3.48
C VAL A 132 -0.94 7.60 -2.32
N ASP A 133 -1.67 6.94 -1.42
CA ASP A 133 -2.24 7.54 -0.20
C ASP A 133 -1.16 8.21 0.67
N CYS A 134 -0.05 7.51 0.93
CA CYS A 134 1.09 8.05 1.66
C CYS A 134 1.79 9.21 0.91
N GLY A 135 1.92 9.10 -0.42
CA GLY A 135 2.52 10.15 -1.25
C GLY A 135 1.71 11.43 -1.22
N LEU A 136 0.39 11.35 -1.38
CA LEU A 136 -0.52 12.49 -1.28
C LEU A 136 -0.52 13.09 0.13
N SER A 137 -0.57 12.24 1.17
CA SER A 137 -0.50 12.69 2.57
C SER A 137 0.79 13.47 2.85
N ALA A 138 1.93 12.97 2.36
CA ALA A 138 3.22 13.64 2.52
C ALA A 138 3.28 14.96 1.76
N ALA A 139 2.78 15.01 0.51
CA ALA A 139 2.76 16.23 -0.29
C ALA A 139 1.90 17.33 0.34
N MET A 140 0.76 16.96 0.93
CA MET A 140 -0.13 17.89 1.63
C MET A 140 0.33 18.22 3.06
N VAL A 141 1.34 17.52 3.59
CA VAL A 141 1.70 17.56 5.03
C VAL A 141 0.44 17.35 5.89
N ALA A 142 -0.34 16.34 5.52
CA ALA A 142 -1.56 15.99 6.23
C ALA A 142 -1.25 15.28 7.56
N ASP A 143 -2.21 15.29 8.49
CA ASP A 143 -2.07 14.62 9.78
C ASP A 143 -1.84 13.10 9.59
N ALA A 144 -0.64 12.66 9.94
CA ALA A 144 -0.27 11.24 9.89
C ALA A 144 -1.09 10.37 10.85
N GLY A 145 -1.67 10.95 11.89
CA GLY A 145 -2.55 10.28 12.84
C GLY A 145 -3.98 10.09 12.33
N TYR A 146 -4.37 10.74 11.24
CA TYR A 146 -5.73 10.66 10.73
C TYR A 146 -6.03 9.30 10.07
N VAL A 147 -6.96 8.56 10.66
CA VAL A 147 -7.30 7.18 10.23
C VAL A 147 -8.19 7.12 9.00
N GLY A 148 -8.85 8.24 8.67
CA GLY A 148 -9.81 8.29 7.57
C GLY A 148 -11.08 7.48 7.79
N LEU A 149 -11.49 7.27 9.05
CA LEU A 149 -12.75 6.57 9.36
C LEU A 149 -13.95 7.49 9.23
N ILE A 150 -13.83 8.71 9.73
CA ILE A 150 -14.90 9.73 9.77
C ILE A 150 -14.33 11.02 9.22
N THR A 151 -15.06 11.69 8.33
CA THR A 151 -14.68 12.98 7.75
C THR A 151 -15.70 14.08 8.10
N LYS A 152 -15.34 15.35 7.92
CA LYS A 152 -16.30 16.45 7.89
C LYS A 152 -17.35 16.13 6.82
N ASN A 153 -18.62 16.30 7.16
CA ASN A 153 -19.72 15.98 6.26
C ASN A 153 -19.91 17.09 5.22
N PRO A 154 -19.72 16.83 3.92
CA PRO A 154 -19.75 17.89 2.91
C PRO A 154 -21.12 18.54 2.72
N VAL A 155 -22.20 17.93 3.20
CA VAL A 155 -23.57 18.49 3.09
C VAL A 155 -24.04 19.19 4.35
N HIS A 156 -23.23 19.21 5.42
CA HIS A 156 -23.58 19.87 6.68
C HIS A 156 -23.18 21.34 6.64
N ASP A 157 -24.07 22.23 7.10
CA ASP A 157 -23.95 23.69 7.10
C ASP A 157 -22.83 24.26 7.98
N ARG A 158 -22.32 23.46 8.93
CA ARG A 158 -21.16 23.80 9.76
C ARG A 158 -19.88 23.98 8.94
N TRP A 159 -19.78 23.37 7.77
CA TRP A 159 -18.56 23.33 6.97
C TRP A 159 -18.74 24.08 5.65
N ARG A 160 -17.67 24.73 5.22
CA ARG A 160 -17.58 25.29 3.88
C ARG A 160 -17.07 24.20 2.95
N THR A 161 -17.89 23.79 1.97
CA THR A 161 -17.54 22.73 1.02
C THR A 161 -17.28 23.32 -0.36
N TYR A 162 -16.07 23.09 -0.86
CA TYR A 162 -15.68 23.39 -2.24
C TYR A 162 -15.69 22.10 -3.05
N GLN A 163 -16.15 22.18 -4.28
CA GLN A 163 -16.31 21.09 -5.21
C GLN A 163 -15.33 21.28 -6.37
N GLY A 164 -14.32 20.42 -6.48
CA GLY A 164 -13.33 20.52 -7.54
C GLY A 164 -13.64 19.59 -8.71
N SER A 165 -12.80 18.57 -8.96
CA SER A 165 -13.01 17.64 -10.07
C SER A 165 -14.39 16.95 -10.00
N PRO A 166 -15.21 17.01 -11.04
CA PRO A 166 -16.50 16.33 -11.09
C PRO A 166 -16.36 14.81 -11.30
N THR A 167 -15.21 14.36 -11.80
CA THR A 167 -14.93 12.96 -12.12
C THR A 167 -14.04 12.31 -11.07
N PRO A 168 -14.29 11.03 -10.74
CA PRO A 168 -13.35 10.24 -9.94
C PRO A 168 -12.00 10.10 -10.64
N TYR A 169 -10.96 9.88 -9.86
CA TYR A 169 -9.60 9.64 -10.33
C TYR A 169 -9.27 8.16 -10.35
N SER A 170 -8.48 7.72 -11.32
CA SER A 170 -7.77 6.46 -11.19
C SER A 170 -6.56 6.60 -10.25
N LEU A 171 -6.13 5.50 -9.63
CA LEU A 171 -4.89 5.51 -8.84
C LEU A 171 -3.66 5.85 -9.68
N GLY A 172 -3.69 5.52 -10.98
CA GLY A 172 -2.63 5.86 -11.92
C GLY A 172 -2.49 7.37 -12.06
N GLU A 173 -3.59 8.07 -12.35
CA GLU A 173 -3.60 9.54 -12.44
C GLU A 173 -3.11 10.20 -11.16
N LEU A 174 -3.57 9.76 -9.99
CA LEU A 174 -3.10 10.30 -8.72
C LEU A 174 -1.61 10.02 -8.46
N SER A 175 -1.09 8.91 -8.96
CA SER A 175 0.32 8.55 -8.81
C SER A 175 1.27 9.46 -9.58
N ASP A 176 0.80 10.09 -10.65
CA ASP A 176 1.62 11.00 -11.47
C ASP A 176 1.97 12.31 -10.75
N TYR A 177 1.23 12.65 -9.70
CA TYR A 177 1.43 13.86 -8.91
C TYR A 177 2.31 13.67 -7.68
N VAL A 178 2.71 12.44 -7.36
CA VAL A 178 3.44 12.13 -6.13
C VAL A 178 4.68 11.27 -6.39
N ASN A 179 5.73 11.50 -5.62
CA ASN A 179 6.94 10.71 -5.73
C ASN A 179 6.78 9.38 -4.99
N LEU A 180 6.61 8.29 -5.74
CA LEU A 180 6.46 6.94 -5.19
C LEU A 180 7.78 6.19 -4.98
N THR A 181 8.94 6.76 -5.32
CA THR A 181 10.23 6.06 -5.24
C THR A 181 10.53 5.59 -3.82
N ALA A 182 10.20 6.41 -2.81
CA ALA A 182 10.35 6.05 -1.40
C ALA A 182 9.48 4.87 -0.97
N PHE A 183 8.36 4.61 -1.67
CA PHE A 183 7.37 3.59 -1.35
C PHE A 183 7.45 2.34 -2.24
N ASN A 184 8.14 2.44 -3.38
CA ASN A 184 8.29 1.35 -4.35
C ASN A 184 9.35 0.31 -3.94
N ASP A 185 10.23 0.62 -2.99
CA ASP A 185 11.20 -0.36 -2.49
C ASP A 185 10.47 -1.46 -1.70
N LYS A 186 10.44 -2.67 -2.28
CA LYS A 186 9.84 -3.86 -1.66
C LYS A 186 10.44 -4.21 -0.29
N ARG A 187 11.61 -3.69 0.04
CA ARG A 187 12.32 -3.89 1.30
C ARG A 187 11.91 -2.88 2.37
N ARG A 188 11.39 -1.71 1.97
CA ARG A 188 10.91 -0.69 2.91
C ARG A 188 9.46 -0.97 3.30
N ARG A 189 9.19 -0.85 4.60
CA ARG A 189 7.81 -0.86 5.12
C ARG A 189 7.14 0.45 4.74
N LEU A 190 5.89 0.38 4.30
CA LEU A 190 5.06 1.56 4.15
C LEU A 190 4.85 2.22 5.52
N PRO A 191 4.73 3.56 5.58
CA PRO A 191 4.38 4.24 6.82
C PRO A 191 3.15 3.60 7.49
N GLU A 192 3.14 3.55 8.81
CA GLU A 192 2.05 2.95 9.61
C GLU A 192 0.84 3.89 9.72
N VAL A 193 0.46 4.52 8.59
CA VAL A 193 -0.67 5.46 8.47
C VAL A 193 -1.57 5.05 7.30
N GLY A 194 -2.82 5.44 7.34
CA GLY A 194 -3.78 5.16 6.28
C GLY A 194 -3.80 3.68 5.86
N LEU A 195 -3.73 3.42 4.56
CA LEU A 195 -3.64 2.07 3.98
C LEU A 195 -2.32 1.35 4.31
N GLY A 196 -1.26 2.08 4.66
CA GLY A 196 0.04 1.51 5.02
C GLY A 196 -0.04 0.59 6.24
N ARG A 197 -0.89 0.88 7.23
CA ARG A 197 -1.12 0.01 8.41
C ARG A 197 -1.64 -1.37 8.01
N ASN A 198 -2.55 -1.44 7.05
CA ASN A 198 -3.05 -2.70 6.50
C ASN A 198 -1.94 -3.54 5.88
N CYS A 199 -1.07 -2.91 5.11
CA CYS A 199 0.08 -3.57 4.51
C CYS A 199 1.06 -4.07 5.58
N THR A 200 1.35 -3.24 6.58
CA THR A 200 2.26 -3.58 7.69
C THR A 200 1.70 -4.72 8.53
N LEU A 201 0.42 -4.65 8.92
CA LEU A 201 -0.25 -5.74 9.66
C LEU A 201 -0.16 -7.07 8.89
N PHE A 202 -0.52 -7.02 7.61
CA PHE A 202 -0.49 -8.21 6.76
C PHE A 202 0.92 -8.79 6.65
N ASP A 203 1.94 -7.97 6.42
CA ASP A 203 3.31 -8.43 6.23
C ASP A 203 3.90 -8.98 7.55
N LYS A 204 3.68 -8.32 8.70
CA LYS A 204 4.07 -8.82 10.03
C LYS A 204 3.40 -10.17 10.31
N CYS A 205 2.08 -10.24 10.15
CA CYS A 205 1.30 -11.44 10.45
C CYS A 205 1.64 -12.61 9.50
N ARG A 206 1.77 -12.37 8.21
CA ARG A 206 2.16 -13.36 7.21
C ARG A 206 3.55 -13.95 7.50
N THR A 207 4.53 -13.10 7.83
CA THR A 207 5.89 -13.54 8.12
C THR A 207 5.91 -14.46 9.35
N TRP A 208 5.17 -14.09 10.39
CA TRP A 208 4.99 -14.95 11.56
C TRP A 208 4.29 -16.26 11.18
N ALA A 209 3.19 -16.20 10.42
CA ALA A 209 2.40 -17.35 10.03
C ALA A 209 3.21 -18.39 9.24
N TYR A 210 4.10 -17.97 8.35
CA TYR A 210 5.00 -18.89 7.65
C TYR A 210 5.92 -19.66 8.60
N SER A 211 6.43 -19.00 9.61
CA SER A 211 7.30 -19.64 10.62
C SER A 211 6.48 -20.54 11.55
N ALA A 212 5.35 -20.04 12.06
CA ALA A 212 4.50 -20.74 13.00
C ALA A 212 3.90 -22.03 12.39
N ARG A 213 3.44 -21.97 11.11
CA ARG A 213 2.89 -23.13 10.40
C ARG A 213 3.89 -24.26 10.23
N ARG A 214 5.18 -23.95 10.07
CA ARG A 214 6.25 -24.95 9.92
C ARG A 214 6.71 -25.55 11.23
N LYS A 215 6.67 -24.77 12.31
CA LYS A 215 7.24 -25.16 13.61
C LYS A 215 6.20 -25.76 14.56
N GLY A 216 4.93 -25.42 14.38
CA GLY A 216 3.86 -25.81 15.29
C GLY A 216 3.06 -27.00 14.75
N GLU A 217 2.56 -27.80 15.69
CA GLU A 217 1.55 -28.83 15.43
C GLU A 217 0.17 -28.20 15.55
N TRP A 218 -0.54 -28.12 14.44
CA TRP A 218 -1.85 -27.49 14.35
C TRP A 218 -2.91 -28.57 14.18
N ARG A 219 -3.76 -28.73 15.18
CA ARG A 219 -4.78 -29.80 15.23
C ARG A 219 -5.71 -29.77 14.02
N ASP A 220 -6.21 -28.58 13.67
CA ASP A 220 -7.12 -28.35 12.55
C ASP A 220 -7.03 -26.91 12.03
N PHE A 221 -7.76 -26.62 10.95
CA PHE A 221 -7.79 -25.28 10.36
C PHE A 221 -8.39 -24.22 11.30
N ASN A 222 -9.39 -24.57 12.12
CA ASN A 222 -10.04 -23.61 13.01
C ASN A 222 -9.08 -23.16 14.11
N HIS A 223 -8.35 -24.10 14.71
CA HIS A 223 -7.31 -23.81 15.70
C HIS A 223 -6.20 -22.94 15.08
N TRP A 224 -5.76 -23.25 13.87
CA TRP A 224 -4.80 -22.44 13.11
C TRP A 224 -5.34 -21.04 12.83
N ALA A 225 -6.57 -20.92 12.31
CA ALA A 225 -7.17 -19.62 11.96
C ALA A 225 -7.37 -18.74 13.20
N ALA A 226 -7.74 -19.33 14.35
CA ALA A 226 -7.84 -18.61 15.62
C ALA A 226 -6.46 -18.03 16.05
N ALA A 227 -5.40 -18.84 15.99
CA ALA A 227 -4.04 -18.38 16.33
C ALA A 227 -3.55 -17.27 15.40
N VAL A 228 -3.84 -17.36 14.10
CA VAL A 228 -3.50 -16.29 13.14
C VAL A 228 -4.26 -15.00 13.45
N PHE A 229 -5.54 -15.11 13.81
CA PHE A 229 -6.35 -13.95 14.17
C PHE A 229 -5.87 -13.30 15.48
N GLU A 230 -5.59 -14.09 16.51
CA GLU A 230 -5.05 -13.60 17.78
C GLU A 230 -3.71 -12.88 17.57
N LYS A 231 -2.82 -13.43 16.75
CA LYS A 231 -1.56 -12.79 16.42
C LYS A 231 -1.74 -11.50 15.61
N ALA A 232 -2.71 -11.46 14.71
CA ALA A 232 -3.06 -10.24 13.99
C ALA A 232 -3.60 -9.16 14.92
N MET A 233 -4.42 -9.53 15.93
CA MET A 233 -4.90 -8.60 16.96
C MET A 233 -3.74 -8.05 17.81
N THR A 234 -2.78 -8.89 18.21
CA THR A 234 -1.58 -8.46 18.91
C THR A 234 -0.78 -7.42 18.11
N TYR A 235 -0.56 -7.67 16.81
CA TYR A 235 0.13 -6.69 15.96
C TYR A 235 -0.69 -5.43 15.70
N ASN A 236 -2.01 -5.52 15.73
CA ASN A 236 -2.90 -4.37 15.56
C ASN A 236 -2.87 -3.45 16.78
N SER A 237 -2.72 -4.00 17.98
CA SER A 237 -2.60 -3.21 19.21
C SER A 237 -1.28 -2.43 19.33
N ASP A 238 -0.24 -2.80 18.54
CA ASP A 238 1.02 -2.07 18.48
C ASP A 238 0.90 -0.73 17.70
N PHE A 239 -0.15 -0.54 16.90
CA PHE A 239 -0.35 0.72 16.20
C PHE A 239 -0.89 1.80 17.13
N SER A 240 -0.39 3.02 16.99
CA SER A 240 -0.91 4.20 17.72
C SER A 240 -2.43 4.38 17.50
N GLN A 241 -2.91 3.99 16.33
CA GLN A 241 -4.32 3.93 15.98
C GLN A 241 -4.63 2.57 15.33
N PRO A 242 -5.19 1.62 16.07
CA PRO A 242 -5.51 0.29 15.58
C PRO A 242 -6.48 0.29 14.39
N LEU A 243 -6.32 -0.67 13.49
CA LEU A 243 -7.26 -0.91 12.40
C LEU A 243 -8.62 -1.40 12.94
N PRO A 244 -9.71 -1.10 12.25
CA PRO A 244 -11.02 -1.67 12.54
C PRO A 244 -10.99 -3.21 12.56
N LEU A 245 -11.76 -3.82 13.47
CA LEU A 245 -11.80 -5.27 13.64
C LEU A 245 -12.14 -6.03 12.34
N SER A 246 -12.98 -5.45 11.48
CA SER A 246 -13.33 -6.02 10.16
C SER A 246 -12.11 -6.16 9.24
N GLU A 247 -11.22 -5.18 9.24
CA GLU A 247 -10.00 -5.21 8.43
C GLU A 247 -8.98 -6.22 8.96
N VAL A 248 -8.83 -6.30 10.29
CA VAL A 248 -7.98 -7.30 10.95
C VAL A 248 -8.48 -8.73 10.66
N LYS A 249 -9.80 -8.96 10.78
CA LYS A 249 -10.43 -10.25 10.46
C LYS A 249 -10.20 -10.64 8.99
N ALA A 250 -10.38 -9.70 8.06
CA ALA A 250 -10.16 -9.96 6.63
C ALA A 250 -8.71 -10.35 6.34
N ALA A 251 -7.73 -9.60 6.88
CA ALA A 251 -6.32 -9.89 6.73
C ALA A 251 -5.95 -11.27 7.34
N ALA A 252 -6.35 -11.53 8.57
CA ALA A 252 -6.06 -12.78 9.27
C ALA A 252 -6.66 -13.99 8.54
N LYS A 253 -7.91 -13.91 8.09
CA LYS A 253 -8.59 -14.99 7.35
C LYS A 253 -7.91 -15.29 6.02
N SER A 254 -7.52 -14.25 5.27
CA SER A 254 -6.76 -14.39 4.02
C SER A 254 -5.42 -15.09 4.25
N ILE A 255 -4.67 -14.67 5.28
CA ILE A 255 -3.38 -15.27 5.64
C ILE A 255 -3.57 -16.73 6.08
N ALA A 256 -4.53 -16.98 6.97
CA ALA A 256 -4.77 -18.32 7.49
C ALA A 256 -5.10 -19.33 6.40
N LYS A 257 -6.02 -18.99 5.49
CA LYS A 257 -6.39 -19.83 4.35
C LYS A 257 -5.21 -20.12 3.43
N TRP A 258 -4.51 -19.07 3.01
CA TRP A 258 -3.41 -19.23 2.08
C TRP A 258 -2.26 -20.06 2.68
N VAL A 259 -1.86 -19.76 3.91
CA VAL A 259 -0.74 -20.44 4.59
C VAL A 259 -1.09 -21.90 4.86
N TRP A 260 -2.32 -22.18 5.29
CA TRP A 260 -2.78 -23.56 5.52
C TRP A 260 -2.71 -24.42 4.27
N ALA A 261 -3.14 -23.87 3.13
CA ALA A 261 -3.16 -24.59 1.85
C ALA A 261 -1.77 -24.76 1.23
N ASN A 262 -0.87 -23.78 1.41
CA ASN A 262 0.38 -23.69 0.63
C ASN A 262 1.64 -24.00 1.45
N ILE A 263 1.59 -23.95 2.78
CA ILE A 263 2.74 -24.20 3.65
C ILE A 263 2.54 -25.53 4.37
N THR A 264 2.66 -26.60 3.64
CA THR A 264 2.77 -27.96 4.21
C THR A 264 4.26 -28.35 4.33
N PRO A 265 4.64 -29.32 5.18
CA PRO A 265 6.01 -29.83 5.25
C PRO A 265 6.54 -30.27 3.88
N GLN A 266 5.72 -30.93 3.08
CA GLN A 266 6.05 -31.40 1.72
C GLN A 266 6.22 -30.25 0.75
N ALA A 267 5.29 -29.27 0.74
CA ALA A 267 5.39 -28.08 -0.11
C ALA A 267 6.63 -27.24 0.25
N PHE A 268 6.94 -27.14 1.53
CA PHE A 268 8.15 -26.45 1.99
C PHE A 268 9.43 -27.16 1.53
N ALA A 269 9.50 -28.48 1.65
CA ALA A 269 10.63 -29.26 1.17
C ALA A 269 10.82 -29.09 -0.34
N ALA A 270 9.72 -29.10 -1.13
CA ALA A 270 9.75 -28.84 -2.57
C ALA A 270 10.26 -27.42 -2.90
N ILE A 271 9.80 -26.41 -2.19
CA ILE A 271 10.27 -25.02 -2.36
C ILE A 271 11.77 -24.91 -2.05
N GLN A 272 12.25 -25.53 -0.97
CA GLN A 272 13.66 -25.50 -0.61
C GLN A 272 14.52 -26.24 -1.65
N SER A 273 14.07 -27.38 -2.14
CA SER A 273 14.72 -28.12 -3.22
C SER A 273 14.83 -27.27 -4.50
N ALA A 274 13.71 -26.66 -4.93
CA ALA A 274 13.71 -25.79 -6.11
C ALA A 274 14.64 -24.56 -5.96
N ARG A 275 14.68 -23.95 -4.77
CA ARG A 275 15.63 -22.87 -4.46
C ARG A 275 17.07 -23.33 -4.47
N GLY A 276 17.34 -24.52 -3.93
CA GLY A 276 18.67 -25.15 -3.97
C GLY A 276 19.14 -25.38 -5.39
N ILE A 277 18.29 -25.95 -6.26
CA ILE A 277 18.56 -26.16 -7.68
C ILE A 277 18.84 -24.82 -8.38
N LYS A 278 18.00 -23.81 -8.20
CA LYS A 278 18.20 -22.50 -8.83
C LYS A 278 19.48 -21.81 -8.36
N SER A 279 19.78 -21.88 -7.05
CA SER A 279 21.02 -21.32 -6.48
C SER A 279 22.24 -22.09 -6.98
N GLY A 280 22.14 -23.43 -7.10
CA GLY A 280 23.20 -24.29 -7.67
C GLY A 280 23.46 -23.96 -9.14
N ALA A 281 22.41 -23.79 -9.94
CA ALA A 281 22.51 -23.39 -11.34
C ALA A 281 23.19 -22.02 -11.51
N SER A 282 22.77 -21.02 -10.71
CA SER A 282 23.38 -19.69 -10.75
C SER A 282 24.86 -19.70 -10.35
N ARG A 283 25.22 -20.44 -9.30
CA ARG A 283 26.64 -20.61 -8.91
C ARG A 283 27.46 -21.34 -9.97
N ARG A 284 26.88 -22.37 -10.60
CA ARG A 284 27.50 -23.08 -11.70
C ARG A 284 27.76 -22.17 -12.90
N GLN A 285 26.78 -21.38 -13.30
CA GLN A 285 26.89 -20.39 -14.38
C GLN A 285 27.97 -19.35 -14.09
N GLY A 286 27.98 -18.78 -12.87
CA GLY A 286 29.03 -17.84 -12.45
C GLY A 286 30.43 -18.45 -12.43
N ARG A 287 30.54 -19.75 -12.04
CA ARG A 287 31.79 -20.48 -12.10
C ARG A 287 32.25 -20.71 -13.54
N LEU A 288 31.35 -21.11 -14.43
CA LEU A 288 31.67 -21.32 -15.85
C LEU A 288 32.12 -20.03 -16.53
N PHE A 289 31.46 -18.93 -16.23
CA PHE A 289 31.86 -17.59 -16.72
C PHE A 289 33.27 -17.22 -16.25
N LYS A 290 33.56 -17.38 -14.95
CA LYS A 290 34.92 -17.13 -14.42
C LYS A 290 35.97 -18.04 -15.02
N LEU A 291 35.63 -19.32 -15.21
CA LEU A 291 36.52 -20.30 -15.85
C LEU A 291 36.85 -19.91 -17.30
N SER A 292 35.83 -19.62 -18.10
CA SER A 292 36.01 -19.17 -19.49
C SER A 292 36.87 -17.91 -19.56
N ARG A 293 36.61 -16.95 -18.68
CA ARG A 293 37.39 -15.70 -18.63
C ARG A 293 38.85 -15.94 -18.18
N ALA A 294 39.05 -16.86 -17.22
CA ALA A 294 40.41 -17.27 -16.79
C ALA A 294 41.24 -17.87 -17.92
N MET A 295 40.64 -18.76 -18.69
CA MET A 295 41.32 -19.39 -19.84
C MET A 295 41.70 -18.34 -20.89
N GLN A 296 40.78 -17.43 -21.21
CA GLN A 296 41.06 -16.35 -22.15
C GLN A 296 42.23 -15.46 -21.70
N LEU A 297 42.24 -15.06 -20.41
CA LEU A 297 43.34 -14.24 -19.88
C LEU A 297 44.69 -14.96 -19.87
N LEU A 298 44.69 -16.27 -19.62
CA LEU A 298 45.90 -17.09 -19.71
C LEU A 298 46.40 -17.17 -21.15
N ASP A 299 45.50 -17.31 -22.14
CA ASP A 299 45.84 -17.32 -23.57
C ASP A 299 46.33 -15.93 -24.02
N ASP A 300 45.84 -14.85 -23.42
CA ASP A 300 46.31 -13.49 -23.62
C ASP A 300 47.69 -13.20 -22.97
N GLY A 301 48.28 -14.21 -22.29
CA GLY A 301 49.63 -14.16 -21.73
C GLY A 301 49.75 -13.71 -20.29
N TYR A 302 48.65 -13.49 -19.56
CA TYR A 302 48.70 -13.17 -18.14
C TYR A 302 49.11 -14.35 -17.28
N THR A 303 49.83 -14.10 -16.21
CA THR A 303 50.23 -15.11 -15.24
C THR A 303 49.04 -15.59 -14.39
N GLN A 304 49.13 -16.81 -13.83
CA GLN A 304 48.11 -17.37 -12.97
C GLN A 304 47.78 -16.47 -11.76
N VAL A 305 48.80 -15.79 -11.24
CA VAL A 305 48.66 -14.86 -10.09
C VAL A 305 47.85 -13.61 -10.49
N GLU A 306 48.15 -13.03 -11.66
CA GLU A 306 47.44 -11.89 -12.20
C GLU A 306 45.96 -12.23 -12.51
N VAL A 307 45.74 -13.38 -13.15
CA VAL A 307 44.38 -13.86 -13.44
C VAL A 307 43.59 -14.12 -12.16
N ALA A 308 44.22 -14.69 -11.14
CA ALA A 308 43.57 -14.89 -9.83
C ALA A 308 43.15 -13.58 -9.19
N ALA A 309 44.01 -12.57 -9.23
CA ALA A 309 43.73 -11.24 -8.73
C ALA A 309 42.56 -10.56 -9.50
N MET A 310 42.62 -10.59 -10.85
CA MET A 310 41.57 -9.99 -11.71
C MET A 310 40.19 -10.61 -11.49
N LEU A 311 40.12 -11.95 -11.30
CA LEU A 311 38.85 -12.66 -11.14
C LEU A 311 38.42 -12.79 -9.69
N GLN A 312 39.19 -12.25 -8.75
CA GLN A 312 38.97 -12.37 -7.31
C GLN A 312 38.76 -13.82 -6.86
N VAL A 313 39.73 -14.67 -7.20
CA VAL A 313 39.79 -16.08 -6.83
C VAL A 313 41.18 -16.38 -6.30
N SER A 314 41.38 -17.54 -5.66
CA SER A 314 42.71 -17.95 -5.22
C SER A 314 43.53 -18.58 -6.37
N ASP A 315 44.86 -18.47 -6.31
CA ASP A 315 45.77 -19.12 -7.25
C ASP A 315 45.55 -20.65 -7.32
N ARG A 316 45.27 -21.25 -6.16
CA ARG A 316 44.89 -22.66 -6.07
C ARG A 316 43.65 -22.97 -6.90
N GLN A 317 42.71 -22.05 -6.99
CA GLN A 317 41.51 -22.22 -7.81
C GLN A 317 41.84 -22.17 -9.30
N ILE A 318 42.75 -21.27 -9.74
CA ILE A 318 43.20 -21.17 -11.11
C ILE A 318 43.94 -22.46 -11.50
N ARG A 319 44.91 -22.93 -10.69
CA ARG A 319 45.61 -24.21 -10.94
C ARG A 319 44.66 -25.38 -11.09
N ARG A 320 43.69 -25.50 -10.18
CA ARG A 320 42.65 -26.53 -10.25
C ARG A 320 41.82 -26.44 -11.53
N TRP A 321 41.54 -25.26 -12.01
CA TRP A 321 40.81 -25.08 -13.27
C TRP A 321 41.64 -25.49 -14.48
N ILE A 322 42.93 -25.24 -14.47
CA ILE A 322 43.86 -25.71 -15.50
C ILE A 322 43.98 -27.24 -15.48
N GLU A 323 44.18 -27.83 -14.30
CA GLU A 323 44.33 -29.28 -14.11
C GLU A 323 43.06 -30.05 -14.46
N THR A 324 41.89 -29.54 -14.08
CA THR A 324 40.59 -30.19 -14.35
C THR A 324 39.96 -29.73 -15.66
N GLY A 325 40.62 -28.81 -16.36
CA GLY A 325 40.15 -28.18 -17.57
C GLY A 325 40.11 -29.12 -18.75
N HIS A 326 39.44 -28.82 -19.73
CA HIS A 326 39.34 -29.36 -21.10
C HIS A 326 38.32 -30.46 -21.31
N GLU A 327 37.31 -30.65 -20.46
CA GLU A 327 36.08 -31.16 -21.05
C GLU A 327 35.14 -29.98 -21.37
N PRO A 328 34.98 -29.62 -22.66
CA PRO A 328 33.88 -28.76 -23.05
C PRO A 328 32.60 -29.54 -22.74
N TYR A 329 31.91 -29.15 -21.64
CA TYR A 329 30.56 -29.63 -21.40
C TYR A 329 29.73 -29.30 -22.64
N GLN A 330 29.42 -30.32 -23.44
CA GLN A 330 28.41 -30.22 -24.48
C GLN A 330 27.16 -29.62 -23.87
N ILE A 331 26.73 -28.49 -24.43
CA ILE A 331 25.43 -27.90 -24.17
C ILE A 331 24.43 -28.93 -24.68
N ILE A 332 23.88 -29.72 -23.77
CA ILE A 332 22.66 -30.48 -24.06
C ILE A 332 21.57 -29.42 -24.06
N ALA A 333 21.23 -28.95 -25.26
CA ALA A 333 19.99 -28.23 -25.53
C ALA A 333 18.86 -29.23 -25.31
N GLY A 334 17.96 -28.91 -24.36
CA GLY A 334 16.73 -29.60 -24.04
C GLY A 334 15.78 -28.60 -23.45
#